data_f24027cb2e22629d22573bbc372900e8
#
_entry.id   f24027cb2e22629d22573bbc372900e8
#
_cell.length_a   1.000
_cell.length_b   1.000
_cell.length_c   1.000
_cell.angle_alpha   90.00
_cell.angle_beta   90.00
_cell.angle_gamma   90.00
#
_symmetry.space_group_name_H-M   'P 1'
#
loop_
_entity.id
_entity.type
_entity.pdbx_description
1 polymer ?
#
loop_
_entity_poly.entity_id
_entity_poly.type
_entity_poly.pdbx_seq_one_letter_code
_entity_poly.pdbx_strand_id
1 'polypeptide(L)'
;MKTDPETFIRANTSLLAPPHVPEIRLYLASEAHELWLKTEGELEAIGLPPPFWAFAWAGGQGLARYVLDHRETVKGKRILDFASGSGLVGIAASQAGAAKATASDIDPWSQTAVRLNAAVNSVSLDFN
;
A
#
# COMPACT_ATOMS: atom_id res chain seq x y z
N MET A 1 1.51 -14.76 -21.77
CA MET A 1 2.67 -14.45 -20.91
C MET A 1 2.17 -13.76 -19.64
N LYS A 2 2.57 -14.27 -18.50
CA LYS A 2 2.17 -13.67 -17.22
C LYS A 2 2.97 -12.39 -16.98
N THR A 3 2.29 -11.32 -16.67
CA THR A 3 2.94 -10.08 -16.29
C THR A 3 3.50 -10.22 -14.88
N ASP A 4 4.78 -9.95 -14.70
CA ASP A 4 5.40 -9.91 -13.38
C ASP A 4 4.85 -8.74 -12.58
N PRO A 5 4.28 -8.97 -11.38
CA PRO A 5 3.67 -7.89 -10.60
C PRO A 5 4.62 -6.73 -10.30
N GLU A 6 5.85 -7.02 -9.91
CA GLU A 6 6.82 -5.98 -9.59
C GLU A 6 7.14 -5.11 -10.82
N THR A 7 7.39 -5.75 -11.96
CA THR A 7 7.66 -5.03 -13.21
C THR A 7 6.47 -4.16 -13.59
N PHE A 8 5.26 -4.67 -13.46
CA PHE A 8 4.04 -3.93 -13.79
C PHE A 8 3.86 -2.73 -12.86
N ILE A 9 4.02 -2.92 -11.56
CA ILE A 9 3.88 -1.83 -10.58
C ILE A 9 4.88 -0.72 -10.88
N ARG A 10 6.15 -1.07 -11.08
CA ARG A 10 7.18 -0.07 -11.37
C ARG A 10 6.93 0.68 -12.67
N ALA A 11 6.38 0.01 -13.68
CA ALA A 11 6.12 0.61 -14.99
C ALA A 11 4.88 1.52 -15.02
N ASN A 12 3.90 1.27 -14.16
CA ASN A 12 2.60 1.93 -14.21
C ASN A 12 2.32 2.88 -13.03
N THR A 13 3.28 3.04 -12.14
CA THR A 13 3.16 3.92 -10.97
C THR A 13 4.39 4.79 -10.84
N SER A 14 4.31 5.78 -9.97
CA SER A 14 5.43 6.63 -9.59
C SER A 14 5.51 6.70 -8.07
N LEU A 15 6.71 6.94 -7.54
CA LEU A 15 6.87 7.16 -6.10
C LEU A 15 6.32 8.54 -5.75
N LEU A 16 5.21 8.55 -5.03
CA LEU A 16 4.50 9.76 -4.65
C LEU A 16 4.19 9.73 -3.16
N ALA A 17 4.17 10.91 -2.54
CA ALA A 17 3.70 11.06 -1.18
C ALA A 17 2.21 11.35 -1.19
N PRO A 18 1.39 10.63 -0.41
CA PRO A 18 -0.02 11.00 -0.25
C PRO A 18 -0.13 12.41 0.34
N PRO A 19 -1.11 13.23 -0.10
CA PRO A 19 -1.19 14.63 0.33
C PRO A 19 -1.21 14.84 1.85
N HIS A 20 -1.87 13.94 2.57
CA HIS A 20 -2.01 14.08 4.03
C HIS A 20 -0.96 13.32 4.82
N VAL A 21 -0.10 12.54 4.15
CA VAL A 21 0.95 11.75 4.79
C VAL A 21 2.26 11.91 4.02
N PRO A 22 2.85 13.12 4.01
CA PRO A 22 4.06 13.39 3.22
C PRO A 22 5.29 12.64 3.75
N GLU A 23 5.23 12.08 4.94
CA GLU A 23 6.31 11.30 5.53
C GLU A 23 6.49 9.93 4.86
N ILE A 24 5.51 9.48 4.10
CA ILE A 24 5.50 8.15 3.47
C ILE A 24 5.42 8.30 1.97
N ARG A 25 6.23 7.52 1.24
CA ARG A 25 6.15 7.44 -0.21
C ARG A 25 5.68 6.06 -0.63
N LEU A 26 4.84 6.03 -1.64
CA LEU A 26 4.24 4.80 -2.15
C LEU A 26 4.31 4.79 -3.66
N TYR A 27 4.32 3.61 -4.25
CA TYR A 27 4.11 3.43 -5.69
C TYR A 27 2.62 3.63 -5.98
N LEU A 28 2.27 4.80 -6.50
CA LEU A 28 0.89 5.19 -6.77
C LEU A 28 0.69 5.56 -8.24
N ALA A 29 -0.53 5.38 -8.73
CA ALA A 29 -0.91 5.86 -10.04
C ALA A 29 -0.99 7.38 -10.02
N SER A 30 -0.25 8.03 -10.92
CA SER A 30 -0.31 9.49 -11.07
C SER A 30 -1.59 9.94 -11.77
N GLU A 31 -2.10 9.08 -12.65
CA GLU A 31 -3.33 9.28 -13.41
C GLU A 31 -4.26 8.12 -13.06
N ALA A 32 -4.96 8.26 -11.93
CA ALA A 32 -5.78 7.19 -11.37
C ALA A 32 -6.76 6.59 -12.38
N HIS A 33 -7.42 7.44 -13.14
CA HIS A 33 -8.41 7.00 -14.11
C HIS A 33 -7.78 6.16 -15.24
N GLU A 34 -6.64 6.60 -15.77
CA GLU A 34 -5.94 5.87 -16.83
C GLU A 34 -5.52 4.48 -16.37
N LEU A 35 -4.89 4.39 -15.21
CA LEU A 35 -4.48 3.09 -14.69
C LEU A 35 -5.68 2.17 -14.47
N TRP A 36 -6.76 2.72 -13.91
CA TRP A 36 -7.98 1.95 -13.68
C TRP A 36 -8.51 1.35 -14.97
N LEU A 37 -8.66 2.17 -16.01
CA LEU A 37 -9.17 1.69 -17.30
C LEU A 37 -8.19 0.73 -17.99
N LYS A 38 -6.90 1.01 -17.91
CA LYS A 38 -5.87 0.19 -18.54
C LYS A 38 -5.75 -1.18 -17.90
N THR A 39 -5.79 -1.23 -16.56
CA THR A 39 -5.56 -2.47 -15.82
C THR A 39 -6.81 -3.27 -15.55
N GLU A 40 -7.98 -2.63 -15.55
CA GLU A 40 -9.25 -3.32 -15.30
C GLU A 40 -9.44 -4.45 -16.31
N GLY A 41 -9.28 -4.17 -17.60
CA GLY A 41 -9.40 -5.19 -18.64
C GLY A 41 -8.36 -6.29 -18.52
N GLU A 42 -7.10 -5.93 -18.23
CA GLU A 42 -6.02 -6.91 -18.07
C GLU A 42 -6.23 -7.77 -16.83
N LEU A 43 -6.60 -7.15 -15.71
CA LEU A 43 -6.81 -7.87 -14.45
C LEU A 43 -8.08 -8.71 -14.50
N GLU A 44 -9.14 -8.20 -15.10
CA GLU A 44 -10.39 -8.94 -15.30
C GLU A 44 -10.14 -10.20 -16.12
N ALA A 45 -9.32 -10.09 -17.17
CA ALA A 45 -8.98 -11.24 -18.01
C ALA A 45 -8.33 -12.38 -17.25
N ILE A 46 -7.64 -12.09 -16.14
CA ILE A 46 -6.98 -13.10 -15.29
C ILE A 46 -7.69 -13.29 -13.95
N GLY A 47 -8.88 -12.72 -13.78
CA GLY A 47 -9.72 -12.91 -12.61
C GLY A 47 -9.27 -12.13 -11.37
N LEU A 48 -8.49 -11.07 -11.54
CA LEU A 48 -8.02 -10.24 -10.42
C LEU A 48 -8.93 -9.02 -10.20
N PRO A 49 -9.02 -8.52 -8.97
CA PRO A 49 -9.81 -7.33 -8.68
C PRO A 49 -9.15 -6.05 -9.23
N PRO A 50 -9.90 -4.92 -9.24
CA PRO A 50 -9.33 -3.62 -9.61
C PRO A 50 -8.10 -3.26 -8.77
N PRO A 51 -7.23 -2.36 -9.28
CA PRO A 51 -5.93 -2.09 -8.64
C PRO A 51 -6.04 -1.14 -7.44
N PHE A 52 -6.75 -1.55 -6.40
CA PHE A 52 -6.91 -0.74 -5.19
C PHE A 52 -5.56 -0.40 -4.52
N TRP A 53 -4.56 -1.26 -4.71
CA TRP A 53 -3.20 -1.06 -4.18
C TRP A 53 -2.48 0.17 -4.77
N ALA A 54 -2.96 0.68 -5.91
CA ALA A 54 -2.31 1.79 -6.63
C ALA A 54 -2.75 3.18 -6.14
N PHE A 55 -3.56 3.25 -5.09
CA PHE A 55 -4.15 4.51 -4.64
C PHE A 55 -4.02 4.66 -3.13
N ALA A 56 -3.79 5.90 -2.69
CA ALA A 56 -3.82 6.26 -1.28
C ALA A 56 -5.21 6.78 -0.94
N TRP A 57 -6.09 5.86 -0.55
CA TRP A 57 -7.49 6.19 -0.27
C TRP A 57 -7.63 7.11 0.93
N ALA A 58 -8.69 7.93 0.94
CA ALA A 58 -8.89 8.95 1.96
C ALA A 58 -8.93 8.38 3.38
N GLY A 59 -9.64 7.26 3.58
CA GLY A 59 -9.70 6.61 4.89
C GLY A 59 -8.34 6.15 5.38
N GLY A 60 -7.54 5.54 4.49
CA GLY A 60 -6.18 5.12 4.80
C GLY A 60 -5.27 6.29 5.13
N GLN A 61 -5.37 7.39 4.38
CA GLN A 61 -4.59 8.59 4.68
C GLN A 61 -4.96 9.17 6.05
N GLY A 62 -6.26 9.26 6.36
CA GLY A 62 -6.72 9.75 7.65
C GLY A 62 -6.22 8.89 8.80
N LEU A 63 -6.31 7.58 8.66
CA LEU A 63 -5.86 6.66 9.69
C LEU A 63 -4.33 6.68 9.86
N ALA A 64 -3.58 6.70 8.76
CA ALA A 64 -2.12 6.80 8.81
C ALA A 64 -1.69 8.13 9.48
N ARG A 65 -2.35 9.23 9.14
CA ARG A 65 -2.11 10.53 9.77
C ARG A 65 -2.34 10.46 11.28
N TYR A 66 -3.44 9.86 11.68
CA TYR A 66 -3.76 9.70 13.10
C TYR A 66 -2.67 8.88 13.82
N VAL A 67 -2.27 7.77 13.25
CA VAL A 67 -1.25 6.88 13.83
C VAL A 67 0.08 7.61 14.00
N LEU A 68 0.51 8.38 13.01
CA LEU A 68 1.77 9.12 13.09
C LEU A 68 1.69 10.26 14.10
N ASP A 69 0.54 10.89 14.26
CA ASP A 69 0.36 11.98 15.22
C ASP A 69 0.10 11.46 16.64
N HIS A 70 -0.35 10.22 16.79
CA HIS A 70 -0.69 9.58 18.07
C HIS A 70 0.00 8.23 18.18
N ARG A 71 1.34 8.26 18.20
CA ARG A 71 2.17 7.04 18.14
C ARG A 71 1.88 6.06 19.26
N GLU A 72 1.44 6.55 20.42
CA GLU A 72 1.07 5.73 21.56
C GLU A 72 -0.04 4.73 21.25
N THR A 73 -0.83 4.96 20.21
CA THR A 73 -1.90 4.02 19.82
C THR A 73 -1.36 2.70 19.29
N VAL A 74 -0.16 2.70 18.72
CA VAL A 74 0.44 1.50 18.10
C VAL A 74 1.79 1.13 18.69
N LYS A 75 2.45 2.01 19.41
CA LYS A 75 3.81 1.78 19.91
C LYS A 75 3.89 0.51 20.75
N GLY A 76 4.80 -0.38 20.39
CA GLY A 76 5.00 -1.64 21.08
C GLY A 76 3.92 -2.68 20.87
N LYS A 77 2.93 -2.41 20.01
CA LYS A 77 1.81 -3.31 19.77
C LYS A 77 1.96 -4.09 18.47
N ARG A 78 1.23 -5.18 18.38
CA ARG A 78 1.10 -5.96 17.15
C ARG A 78 -0.11 -5.43 16.38
N ILE A 79 0.12 -5.05 15.12
CA ILE A 79 -0.88 -4.37 14.29
C ILE A 79 -1.20 -5.23 13.08
N LEU A 80 -2.48 -5.34 12.77
CA LEU A 80 -2.95 -5.93 11.52
C LEU A 80 -3.56 -4.82 10.66
N ASP A 81 -2.96 -4.59 9.49
CA ASP A 81 -3.50 -3.71 8.46
C ASP A 81 -4.37 -4.56 7.54
N PHE A 82 -5.66 -4.61 7.86
CA PHE A 82 -6.63 -5.44 7.15
C PHE A 82 -7.12 -4.74 5.89
N ALA A 83 -7.18 -5.48 4.78
CA ALA A 83 -7.46 -4.93 3.46
C ALA A 83 -6.45 -3.83 3.12
N SER A 84 -5.19 -4.17 3.23
CA SER A 84 -4.08 -3.21 3.28
C SER A 84 -3.84 -2.42 1.99
N GLY A 85 -4.25 -2.93 0.83
CA GLY A 85 -4.02 -2.29 -0.46
C GLY A 85 -2.55 -1.96 -0.68
N SER A 86 -2.19 -0.68 -0.60
CA SER A 86 -0.81 -0.20 -0.75
C SER A 86 0.07 -0.48 0.46
N GLY A 87 -0.52 -0.75 1.62
CA GLY A 87 0.20 -0.92 2.88
C GLY A 87 0.44 0.38 3.65
N LEU A 88 -0.18 1.47 3.25
CA LEU A 88 0.04 2.79 3.86
C LEU A 88 -0.11 2.79 5.37
N VAL A 89 -1.20 2.22 5.90
CA VAL A 89 -1.47 2.23 7.33
C VAL A 89 -0.48 1.35 8.09
N GLY A 90 -0.16 0.16 7.55
CA GLY A 90 0.85 -0.72 8.15
C GLY A 90 2.23 -0.08 8.18
N ILE A 91 2.61 0.64 7.13
CA ILE A 91 3.88 1.39 7.08
C ILE A 91 3.88 2.48 8.14
N ALA A 92 2.80 3.25 8.26
CA ALA A 92 2.66 4.29 9.28
C ALA A 92 2.79 3.69 10.68
N ALA A 93 2.12 2.56 10.95
CA ALA A 93 2.21 1.88 12.24
C ALA A 93 3.64 1.44 12.54
N SER A 94 4.34 0.89 11.56
CA SER A 94 5.74 0.50 11.73
C SER A 94 6.62 1.69 12.04
N GLN A 95 6.47 2.80 11.32
CA GLN A 95 7.22 4.03 11.60
C GLN A 95 6.90 4.62 12.97
N ALA A 96 5.67 4.43 13.44
CA ALA A 96 5.23 4.91 14.75
C ALA A 96 5.69 4.02 15.92
N GLY A 97 6.40 2.94 15.64
CA GLY A 97 6.98 2.09 16.66
C GLY A 97 6.20 0.84 17.01
N ALA A 98 5.31 0.37 16.15
CA ALA A 98 4.65 -0.91 16.35
C ALA A 98 5.70 -2.02 16.51
N ALA A 99 5.45 -2.97 17.41
CA ALA A 99 6.36 -4.10 17.61
C ALA A 99 6.35 -5.02 16.37
N LYS A 100 5.20 -5.15 15.72
CA LYS A 100 5.06 -5.93 14.50
C LYS A 100 3.86 -5.39 13.72
N ALA A 101 4.03 -5.17 12.44
CA ALA A 101 2.92 -4.82 11.54
C ALA A 101 2.78 -5.89 10.46
N THR A 102 1.58 -6.37 10.28
CA THR A 102 1.23 -7.37 9.26
C THR A 102 0.17 -6.77 8.35
N ALA A 103 0.44 -6.78 7.06
CA ALA A 103 -0.55 -6.39 6.06
C ALA A 103 -1.32 -7.63 5.59
N SER A 104 -2.59 -7.47 5.30
CA SER A 104 -3.44 -8.55 4.80
C SER A 104 -4.36 -8.02 3.71
N ASP A 105 -4.41 -8.73 2.59
CA ASP A 105 -5.29 -8.37 1.47
C ASP A 105 -5.61 -9.63 0.66
N ILE A 106 -6.78 -9.66 0.06
CA ILE A 106 -7.18 -10.77 -0.82
C ILE A 106 -6.53 -10.68 -2.20
N ASP A 107 -6.07 -9.49 -2.58
CA ASP A 107 -5.42 -9.28 -3.87
C ASP A 107 -3.94 -9.67 -3.79
N PRO A 108 -3.50 -10.70 -4.54
CA PRO A 108 -2.09 -11.08 -4.50
C PRO A 108 -1.14 -9.98 -4.97
N TRP A 109 -1.59 -9.04 -5.78
CA TRP A 109 -0.76 -7.91 -6.21
C TRP A 109 -0.53 -6.90 -5.09
N SER A 110 -1.44 -6.84 -4.11
CA SER A 110 -1.23 -6.05 -2.90
C SER A 110 0.02 -6.52 -2.15
N GLN A 111 0.27 -7.82 -2.09
CA GLN A 111 1.48 -8.35 -1.43
C GLN A 111 2.75 -7.73 -2.03
N THR A 112 2.84 -7.69 -3.35
CA THR A 112 3.99 -7.11 -4.05
C THR A 112 4.05 -5.60 -3.81
N ALA A 113 2.92 -4.89 -3.91
CA ALA A 113 2.88 -3.45 -3.66
C ALA A 113 3.33 -3.13 -2.24
N VAL A 114 2.83 -3.86 -1.25
CA VAL A 114 3.21 -3.67 0.16
C VAL A 114 4.70 -3.87 0.35
N ARG A 115 5.26 -4.93 -0.23
CA ARG A 115 6.70 -5.22 -0.12
C ARG A 115 7.54 -4.09 -0.70
N LEU A 116 7.19 -3.61 -1.89
CA LEU A 116 7.91 -2.51 -2.55
C LEU A 116 7.78 -1.21 -1.75
N ASN A 117 6.57 -0.90 -1.29
CA ASN A 117 6.31 0.32 -0.53
C ASN A 117 7.01 0.31 0.83
N ALA A 118 7.01 -0.83 1.52
CA ALA A 118 7.71 -0.97 2.79
C ALA A 118 9.22 -0.73 2.61
N ALA A 119 9.81 -1.32 1.57
CA ALA A 119 11.24 -1.17 1.30
C ALA A 119 11.62 0.29 1.05
N VAL A 120 10.83 1.03 0.28
CA VAL A 120 11.08 2.46 0.01
C VAL A 120 11.09 3.29 1.29
N ASN A 121 10.28 2.92 2.26
CA ASN A 121 10.16 3.64 3.53
C ASN A 121 11.04 3.05 4.63
N SER A 122 11.91 2.10 4.30
CA SER A 122 12.86 1.46 5.23
C SER A 122 12.17 0.80 6.42
N VAL A 123 11.01 0.23 6.19
CA VAL A 123 10.29 -0.57 7.19
C VAL A 123 10.08 -1.99 6.68
N SER A 124 9.79 -2.90 7.59
CA SER A 124 9.50 -4.28 7.28
C SER A 124 8.08 -4.62 7.73
N LEU A 125 7.31 -5.20 6.83
CA LEU A 125 5.95 -5.65 7.09
C LEU A 125 5.84 -7.12 6.73
N ASP A 126 5.16 -7.89 7.58
CA ASP A 126 4.74 -9.22 7.20
C ASP A 126 3.49 -9.10 6.33
N PHE A 127 3.24 -10.10 5.52
CA PHE A 127 2.02 -10.17 4.70
C PHE A 127 1.32 -11.51 4.93
N ASN A 128 0.02 -11.43 5.13
CA ASN A 128 -0.80 -12.61 5.36
C ASN A 128 -1.88 -12.75 4.28
#